data_8e141097db6778ea715f0789e30506a5
#
_entry.id   8e141097db6778ea715f0789e30506a5
#
_cell.length_a   1.000
_cell.length_b   1.000
_cell.length_c   1.000
_cell.angle_alpha   90.00
_cell.angle_beta   90.00
_cell.angle_gamma   90.00
#
_symmetry.space_group_name_H-M   'P 1'
#
loop_
_entity.id
_entity.type
_entity.pdbx_description
1 polymer ?
#
loop_
_entity_poly.entity_id
_entity_poly.type
_entity_poly.pdbx_seq_one_letter_code
_entity_poly.pdbx_strand_id
1 'polypeptide(L)'
;MNQKNGLGRLIKQKRLELGLTQRALAEQLGVEASHVAYLEGGKRKPSLTLMARLEDALGVSRQQIFLLSHPEAAAVVNPADAIRPPQRPANDWRQFTADRAFVKRHQITRRELQAFKELGLLGYVLSRHQVLAILTMIREPGEA
;
A
#
# COMPACT_ATOMS: atom_id res chain seq x y z
N MET A 1 4.19 9.24 -20.45
CA MET A 1 4.71 8.86 -19.12
C MET A 1 3.99 7.63 -18.62
N ASN A 2 4.75 6.61 -18.34
CA ASN A 2 4.20 5.34 -17.90
C ASN A 2 3.93 5.42 -16.39
N GLN A 3 2.69 5.73 -15.98
CA GLN A 3 2.28 5.75 -14.57
C GLN A 3 2.51 4.40 -13.88
N LYS A 4 2.60 3.32 -14.66
CA LYS A 4 2.83 1.96 -14.16
C LYS A 4 4.20 1.76 -13.48
N ASN A 5 5.13 2.67 -13.63
CA ASN A 5 6.47 2.54 -13.07
C ASN A 5 6.82 3.59 -12.00
N GLY A 6 5.83 4.30 -11.46
CA GLY A 6 6.04 5.33 -10.45
C GLY A 6 6.72 4.80 -9.19
N LEU A 7 6.29 3.62 -8.71
CA LEU A 7 6.88 2.97 -7.55
C LEU A 7 8.33 2.55 -7.83
N GLY A 8 8.60 1.94 -8.98
CA GLY A 8 9.95 1.49 -9.36
C GLY A 8 10.95 2.66 -9.39
N ARG A 9 10.54 3.79 -9.94
CA ARG A 9 11.35 5.01 -9.96
C ARG A 9 11.62 5.54 -8.55
N LEU A 10 10.62 5.54 -7.70
CA LEU A 10 10.76 5.99 -6.31
C LEU A 10 11.74 5.10 -5.54
N ILE A 11 11.61 3.78 -5.67
CA ILE A 11 12.50 2.81 -5.02
C ILE A 11 13.93 3.05 -5.48
N LYS A 12 14.16 3.16 -6.79
CA LYS A 12 15.49 3.39 -7.36
C LYS A 12 16.07 4.72 -6.86
N GLN A 13 15.29 5.79 -6.90
CA GLN A 13 15.72 7.11 -6.43
C GLN A 13 16.14 7.06 -4.97
N LYS A 14 15.31 6.53 -4.09
CA LYS A 14 15.60 6.43 -2.66
C LYS A 14 16.81 5.54 -2.38
N ARG A 15 16.91 4.43 -3.10
CA ARG A 15 18.07 3.53 -3.00
C ARG A 15 19.37 4.28 -3.33
N LEU A 16 19.39 5.01 -4.43
CA LEU A 16 20.56 5.78 -4.86
C LEU A 16 20.90 6.92 -3.90
N GLU A 17 19.88 7.61 -3.36
CA GLU A 17 20.08 8.65 -2.34
C GLU A 17 20.75 8.09 -1.09
N LEU A 18 20.46 6.83 -0.72
CA LEU A 18 21.07 6.14 0.42
C LEU A 18 22.41 5.48 0.07
N GLY A 19 22.86 5.58 -1.16
CA GLY A 19 24.11 4.95 -1.62
C GLY A 19 24.07 3.43 -1.67
N LEU A 20 22.89 2.83 -1.79
CA LEU A 20 22.71 1.38 -1.79
C LEU A 20 22.74 0.82 -3.21
N THR A 21 23.37 -0.36 -3.35
CA THR A 21 23.22 -1.18 -4.56
C THR A 21 21.89 -1.95 -4.49
N GLN A 22 21.43 -2.48 -5.63
CA GLN A 22 20.26 -3.37 -5.65
C GLN A 22 20.46 -4.57 -4.72
N ARG A 23 21.66 -5.13 -4.71
CA ARG A 23 22.02 -6.24 -3.81
C ARG A 23 21.93 -5.84 -2.34
N ALA A 24 22.48 -4.69 -1.99
CA ALA A 24 22.46 -4.21 -0.60
C ALA A 24 21.03 -3.97 -0.12
N LEU A 25 20.18 -3.36 -0.96
CA LEU A 25 18.77 -3.19 -0.66
C LEU A 25 18.05 -4.54 -0.53
N ALA A 26 18.33 -5.49 -1.43
CA ALA A 26 17.76 -6.84 -1.37
C ALA A 26 18.09 -7.55 -0.05
N GLU A 27 19.31 -7.41 0.43
CA GLU A 27 19.72 -7.96 1.73
C GLU A 27 18.91 -7.36 2.88
N GLN A 28 18.68 -6.05 2.87
CA GLN A 28 17.84 -5.38 3.88
C GLN A 28 16.38 -5.82 3.81
N LEU A 29 15.89 -6.09 2.61
CA LEU A 29 14.50 -6.53 2.39
C LEU A 29 14.30 -8.04 2.60
N GLY A 30 15.38 -8.82 2.68
CA GLY A 30 15.31 -10.27 2.78
C GLY A 30 14.82 -10.94 1.49
N VAL A 31 15.15 -10.36 0.34
CA VAL A 31 14.78 -10.88 -0.99
C VAL A 31 16.02 -10.98 -1.88
N GLU A 32 15.84 -11.59 -3.05
CA GLU A 32 16.90 -11.66 -4.06
C GLU A 32 17.11 -10.32 -4.77
N ALA A 33 18.33 -10.05 -5.22
CA ALA A 33 18.65 -8.84 -5.98
C ALA A 33 17.82 -8.70 -7.26
N SER A 34 17.51 -9.83 -7.92
CA SER A 34 16.60 -9.86 -9.06
C SER A 34 15.20 -9.36 -8.74
N HIS A 35 14.73 -9.62 -7.52
CA HIS A 35 13.42 -9.11 -7.07
C HIS A 35 13.43 -7.58 -6.98
N VAL A 36 14.49 -6.99 -6.44
CA VAL A 36 14.65 -5.52 -6.42
C VAL A 36 14.68 -4.96 -7.84
N ALA A 37 15.38 -5.61 -8.75
CA ALA A 37 15.43 -5.21 -10.16
C ALA A 37 14.02 -5.24 -10.80
N TYR A 38 13.20 -6.24 -10.50
CA TYR A 38 11.82 -6.33 -10.99
C TYR A 38 10.91 -5.26 -10.38
N LEU A 39 11.09 -4.94 -9.11
CA LEU A 39 10.34 -3.84 -8.46
C LEU A 39 10.70 -2.49 -9.11
N GLU A 40 11.97 -2.22 -9.31
CA GLU A 40 12.44 -0.98 -9.95
C GLU A 40 12.00 -0.90 -11.42
N GLY A 41 11.94 -2.04 -12.10
CA GLY A 41 11.48 -2.13 -13.49
C GLY A 41 9.95 -2.09 -13.64
N GLY A 42 9.19 -2.09 -12.55
CA GLY A 42 7.73 -2.08 -12.57
C GLY A 42 7.11 -3.41 -13.00
N LYS A 43 7.89 -4.50 -13.00
CA LYS A 43 7.42 -5.84 -13.41
C LYS A 43 6.70 -6.59 -12.31
N ARG A 44 6.91 -6.22 -11.05
CA ARG A 44 6.30 -6.84 -9.88
C ARG A 44 5.78 -5.78 -8.91
N LYS A 45 4.66 -6.10 -8.25
CA LYS A 45 4.12 -5.29 -7.15
C LYS A 45 4.57 -5.90 -5.83
N PRO A 46 4.97 -5.08 -4.83
CA PRO A 46 5.34 -5.60 -3.52
C PRO A 46 4.11 -6.09 -2.76
N SER A 47 4.29 -7.15 -1.95
CA SER A 47 3.30 -7.57 -0.96
C SER A 47 3.21 -6.54 0.17
N LEU A 48 2.15 -6.63 1.00
CA LEU A 48 2.03 -5.77 2.18
C LEU A 48 3.22 -5.93 3.14
N THR A 49 3.71 -7.14 3.31
CA THR A 49 4.91 -7.41 4.12
C THR A 49 6.14 -6.72 3.55
N LEU A 50 6.32 -6.79 2.25
CA LEU A 50 7.45 -6.14 1.58
C LEU A 50 7.32 -4.61 1.62
N MET A 51 6.11 -4.08 1.54
CA MET A 51 5.86 -2.63 1.70
C MET A 51 6.34 -2.13 3.06
N ALA A 52 6.08 -2.90 4.13
CA ALA A 52 6.55 -2.57 5.48
C ALA A 52 8.08 -2.55 5.55
N ARG A 53 8.73 -3.51 4.91
CA ARG A 53 10.20 -3.57 4.85
C ARG A 53 10.79 -2.42 4.01
N LEU A 54 10.13 -2.06 2.90
CA LEU A 54 10.52 -0.91 2.08
C LEU A 54 10.39 0.40 2.86
N GLU A 55 9.34 0.55 3.65
CA GLU A 55 9.17 1.70 4.54
C GLU A 55 10.36 1.82 5.50
N ASP A 56 10.73 0.73 6.16
CA ASP A 56 11.85 0.71 7.10
C ASP A 56 13.20 0.97 6.42
N ALA A 57 13.40 0.41 5.24
CA ALA A 57 14.68 0.50 4.52
C ALA A 57 14.87 1.86 3.83
N LEU A 58 13.82 2.41 3.23
CA LEU A 58 13.89 3.59 2.37
C LEU A 58 13.28 4.85 3.00
N GLY A 59 12.56 4.73 4.09
CA GLY A 59 11.89 5.86 4.73
C GLY A 59 10.68 6.39 3.96
N VAL A 60 10.10 5.59 3.07
CA VAL A 60 8.90 5.93 2.29
C VAL A 60 7.67 5.33 2.97
N SER A 61 6.59 6.11 3.12
CA SER A 61 5.39 5.61 3.80
C SER A 61 4.74 4.44 3.04
N ARG A 62 4.22 3.47 3.79
CA ARG A 62 3.47 2.33 3.21
C ARG A 62 2.28 2.79 2.38
N GLN A 63 1.59 3.85 2.80
CA GLN A 63 0.49 4.45 2.06
C GLN A 63 0.94 4.89 0.66
N GLN A 64 2.06 5.60 0.56
CA GLN A 64 2.61 6.04 -0.71
C GLN A 64 3.00 4.86 -1.60
N ILE A 65 3.66 3.85 -1.03
CA ILE A 65 4.03 2.63 -1.74
C ILE A 65 2.78 1.92 -2.27
N PHE A 66 1.75 1.78 -1.45
CA PHE A 66 0.50 1.13 -1.85
C PHE A 66 -0.20 1.88 -2.98
N LEU A 67 -0.33 3.20 -2.88
CA LEU A 67 -0.99 4.02 -3.90
C LEU A 67 -0.24 4.02 -5.23
N LEU A 68 1.08 3.97 -5.19
CA LEU A 68 1.91 3.85 -6.40
C LEU A 68 1.86 2.44 -7.00
N SER A 69 1.71 1.41 -6.17
CA SER A 69 1.54 0.02 -6.62
C SER A 69 0.18 -0.21 -7.25
N HIS A 70 -0.83 0.51 -6.78
CA HIS A 70 -2.23 0.36 -7.18
C HIS A 70 -2.78 1.73 -7.59
N PRO A 71 -2.48 2.22 -8.81
CA PRO A 71 -2.97 3.53 -9.26
C PRO A 71 -4.50 3.64 -9.23
N GLU A 72 -5.20 2.52 -9.40
CA GLU A 72 -6.66 2.44 -9.28
C GLU A 72 -7.17 2.80 -7.88
N ALA A 73 -6.36 2.58 -6.83
CA ALA A 73 -6.73 2.98 -5.47
C ALA A 73 -6.83 4.51 -5.34
N ALA A 74 -5.99 5.25 -6.04
CA ALA A 74 -6.04 6.70 -6.05
C ALA A 74 -7.34 7.24 -6.70
N ALA A 75 -7.93 6.48 -7.62
CA ALA A 75 -9.22 6.82 -8.23
C ALA A 75 -10.40 6.52 -7.30
N VAL A 76 -10.25 5.53 -6.41
CA VAL A 76 -11.27 5.17 -5.40
C VAL A 76 -11.20 6.14 -4.21
N VAL A 77 -10.00 6.49 -3.79
CA VAL A 77 -9.75 7.52 -2.77
C VAL A 77 -9.83 8.88 -3.47
N ASN A 78 -10.70 9.76 -2.98
CA ASN A 78 -10.86 11.08 -3.60
C ASN A 78 -9.51 11.85 -3.56
N PRO A 79 -8.94 12.26 -4.70
CA PRO A 79 -7.66 12.98 -4.73
C PRO A 79 -7.66 14.26 -3.90
N ALA A 80 -8.80 14.94 -3.78
CA ALA A 80 -8.94 16.14 -2.95
C ALA A 80 -8.79 15.82 -1.46
N ASP A 81 -9.18 14.63 -1.04
CA ASP A 81 -9.07 14.18 0.34
C ASP A 81 -7.66 13.65 0.66
N ALA A 82 -6.94 13.17 -0.35
CA ALA A 82 -5.57 12.70 -0.20
C ALA A 82 -4.59 13.82 0.21
N ILE A 83 -4.92 15.07 -0.08
CA ILE A 83 -4.11 16.25 0.26
C ILE A 83 -4.50 16.82 1.63
N ARG A 84 -5.68 16.50 2.14
CA ARG A 84 -6.16 16.96 3.44
C ARG A 84 -6.00 15.86 4.48
N PRO A 85 -5.50 16.18 5.68
CA PRO A 85 -5.57 15.21 6.77
C PRO A 85 -7.03 14.82 6.99
N PRO A 86 -7.31 13.55 7.28
CA PRO A 86 -8.68 13.07 7.45
C PRO A 86 -9.40 13.90 8.53
N GLN A 87 -10.47 14.57 8.14
CA GLN A 87 -11.25 15.43 9.05
C GLN A 87 -12.08 14.62 10.05
N ARG A 88 -12.21 13.31 9.86
CA ARG A 88 -12.97 12.40 10.73
C ARG A 88 -12.21 11.11 10.96
N PRO A 89 -11.30 11.07 11.92
CA PRO A 89 -10.39 9.92 12.01
C PRO A 89 -10.95 8.67 12.70
N ALA A 90 -12.05 8.69 13.37
CA ALA A 90 -12.38 7.59 14.26
C ALA A 90 -13.75 6.97 14.11
N ASN A 91 -14.74 7.73 13.63
CA ASN A 91 -16.13 7.26 13.67
C ASN A 91 -16.47 6.28 12.55
N ASP A 92 -15.94 6.51 11.35
CA ASP A 92 -16.29 5.68 10.20
C ASP A 92 -15.65 4.28 10.32
N TRP A 93 -14.44 4.21 10.86
CA TRP A 93 -13.78 2.94 11.18
C TRP A 93 -14.55 2.13 12.20
N ARG A 94 -15.01 2.77 13.28
CA ARG A 94 -15.82 2.12 14.32
C ARG A 94 -17.13 1.61 13.75
N GLN A 95 -17.76 2.33 12.83
CA GLN A 95 -18.96 1.89 12.15
C GLN A 95 -18.73 0.64 11.30
N PHE A 96 -17.64 0.59 10.55
CA PHE A 96 -17.30 -0.59 9.74
C PHE A 96 -16.96 -1.81 10.60
N THR A 97 -16.19 -1.62 11.66
CA THR A 97 -15.83 -2.72 12.58
C THR A 97 -17.02 -3.16 13.44
N ALA A 98 -17.95 -2.25 13.72
CA ALA A 98 -19.16 -2.56 14.45
C ALA A 98 -20.21 -3.30 13.59
N ASP A 99 -20.16 -3.16 12.27
CA ASP A 99 -21.05 -3.88 11.36
C ASP A 99 -20.56 -5.32 11.15
N ARG A 100 -20.83 -6.17 12.14
CA ARG A 100 -20.42 -7.57 12.12
C ARG A 100 -20.99 -8.33 10.94
N ALA A 101 -22.19 -7.99 10.48
CA ALA A 101 -22.83 -8.62 9.33
C ALA A 101 -22.04 -8.32 8.04
N PHE A 102 -21.60 -7.10 7.87
CA PHE A 102 -20.76 -6.71 6.74
C PHE A 102 -19.40 -7.42 6.75
N VAL A 103 -18.72 -7.40 7.90
CA VAL A 103 -17.43 -8.08 8.09
C VAL A 103 -17.55 -9.58 7.82
N LYS A 104 -18.59 -10.23 8.32
CA LYS A 104 -18.83 -11.65 8.12
C LYS A 104 -19.20 -11.98 6.67
N ARG A 105 -20.05 -11.17 6.04
CA ARG A 105 -20.49 -11.37 4.65
C ARG A 105 -19.31 -11.36 3.68
N HIS A 106 -18.37 -10.46 3.87
CA HIS A 106 -17.21 -10.30 3.01
C HIS A 106 -15.96 -11.00 3.53
N GLN A 107 -16.10 -11.78 4.61
CA GLN A 107 -15.00 -12.56 5.22
C GLN A 107 -13.77 -11.70 5.50
N ILE A 108 -13.99 -10.48 6.01
CA ILE A 108 -12.91 -9.55 6.33
C ILE A 108 -12.17 -10.03 7.57
N THR A 109 -10.88 -10.29 7.43
CA THR A 109 -10.04 -10.78 8.53
C THR A 109 -9.48 -9.61 9.37
N ARG A 110 -9.04 -9.93 10.59
CA ARG A 110 -8.34 -8.95 11.44
C ARG A 110 -7.08 -8.42 10.77
N ARG A 111 -6.38 -9.25 10.00
CA ARG A 111 -5.20 -8.84 9.23
C ARG A 111 -5.53 -7.77 8.19
N GLU A 112 -6.62 -7.97 7.46
CA GLU A 112 -7.08 -7.01 6.46
C GLU A 112 -7.52 -5.70 7.11
N LEU A 113 -8.21 -5.76 8.24
CA LEU A 113 -8.58 -4.59 9.02
C LEU A 113 -7.34 -3.82 9.51
N GLN A 114 -6.34 -4.54 10.00
CA GLN A 114 -5.08 -3.95 10.44
C GLN A 114 -4.32 -3.32 9.26
N ALA A 115 -4.33 -3.97 8.10
CA ALA A 115 -3.72 -3.44 6.88
C ALA A 115 -4.36 -2.10 6.46
N PHE A 116 -5.68 -1.99 6.51
CA PHE A 116 -6.38 -0.72 6.27
C PHE A 116 -5.90 0.39 7.19
N LYS A 117 -5.76 0.08 8.48
CA LYS A 117 -5.29 1.02 9.48
C LYS A 117 -3.85 1.46 9.22
N GLU A 118 -2.97 0.51 8.94
CA GLU A 118 -1.55 0.76 8.70
C GLU A 118 -1.30 1.54 7.41
N LEU A 119 -2.13 1.33 6.38
CA LEU A 119 -2.06 2.08 5.13
C LEU A 119 -2.61 3.50 5.27
N GLY A 120 -3.25 3.82 6.39
CA GLY A 120 -3.82 5.15 6.62
C GLY A 120 -4.95 5.51 5.67
N LEU A 121 -5.59 4.52 5.04
CA LEU A 121 -6.64 4.75 4.03
C LEU A 121 -8.02 4.97 4.62
N LEU A 122 -8.20 4.63 5.90
CA LEU A 122 -9.51 4.67 6.55
C LEU A 122 -10.12 6.07 6.62
N GLY A 123 -9.29 7.10 6.73
CA GLY A 123 -9.75 8.48 6.74
C GLY A 123 -10.26 8.97 5.38
N TYR A 124 -9.98 8.24 4.31
CA TYR A 124 -10.36 8.60 2.94
C TYR A 124 -11.46 7.71 2.37
N VAL A 125 -11.75 6.60 3.03
CA VAL A 125 -12.77 5.65 2.58
C VAL A 125 -14.11 6.00 3.22
N LEU A 126 -15.03 6.51 2.40
CA LEU A 126 -16.31 7.03 2.85
C LEU A 126 -17.50 6.09 2.61
N SER A 127 -17.31 5.01 1.84
CA SER A 127 -18.39 4.10 1.48
C SER A 127 -17.98 2.64 1.56
N ARG A 128 -18.98 1.78 1.75
CA ARG A 128 -18.77 0.31 1.72
C ARG A 128 -18.19 -0.15 0.39
N HIS A 129 -18.60 0.48 -0.71
CA HIS A 129 -18.10 0.17 -2.04
C HIS A 129 -16.59 0.45 -2.16
N GLN A 130 -16.13 1.56 -1.62
CA GLN A 130 -14.69 1.90 -1.59
C GLN A 130 -13.91 0.92 -0.72
N VAL A 131 -14.45 0.50 0.43
CA VAL A 131 -13.85 -0.54 1.28
C VAL A 131 -13.65 -1.82 0.50
N LEU A 132 -14.67 -2.28 -0.23
CA LEU A 132 -14.59 -3.50 -1.02
C LEU A 132 -13.59 -3.40 -2.16
N ALA A 133 -13.52 -2.26 -2.82
CA ALA A 133 -12.53 -2.03 -3.88
C ALA A 133 -11.10 -2.10 -3.35
N ILE A 134 -10.81 -1.42 -2.25
CA ILE A 134 -9.49 -1.45 -1.60
C ILE A 134 -9.18 -2.86 -1.08
N LEU A 135 -10.17 -3.53 -0.49
CA LEU A 135 -10.00 -4.89 0.01
C LEU A 135 -9.61 -5.86 -1.11
N THR A 136 -10.20 -5.73 -2.28
CA THR A 136 -9.83 -6.51 -3.46
C THR A 136 -8.36 -6.30 -3.81
N MET A 137 -7.88 -5.07 -3.79
CA MET A 137 -6.48 -4.75 -4.06
C MET A 137 -5.54 -5.34 -3.00
N ILE A 138 -5.94 -5.31 -1.73
CA ILE A 138 -5.17 -5.91 -0.62
C ILE A 138 -5.08 -7.43 -0.78
N ARG A 139 -6.14 -8.07 -1.29
CA ARG A 139 -6.19 -9.52 -1.51
C ARG A 139 -5.46 -9.97 -2.77
N GLU A 140 -5.12 -9.06 -3.68
CA GLU A 140 -4.28 -9.43 -4.81
C GLU A 140 -2.95 -9.98 -4.31
N PRO A 141 -2.50 -11.13 -4.83
CA PRO A 141 -1.24 -11.71 -4.39
C PRO A 141 -0.08 -10.81 -4.85
N GLY A 142 0.40 -10.00 -3.94
CA GLY A 142 1.68 -9.33 -4.10
C GLY A 142 2.80 -10.35 -3.95
N GLU A 143 3.88 -10.17 -4.67
CA GLU A 143 5.04 -11.03 -4.53
C GLU A 143 6.00 -10.49 -3.45
N ALA A 144 6.26 -11.31 -2.49
CA ALA A 144 7.24 -11.03 -1.45
C ALA A 144 8.64 -11.33 -1.93
#